data_c91c049edb4fab33f3fc34262bdbe6da
#
_entry.id   c91c049edb4fab33f3fc34262bdbe6da
#
_cell.length_a   1.000
_cell.length_b   1.000
_cell.length_c   1.000
_cell.angle_alpha   90.00
_cell.angle_beta   90.00
_cell.angle_gamma   90.00
#
_symmetry.space_group_name_H-M   'P 1'
#
loop_
_entity.id
_entity.type
_entity.pdbx_description
1 polymer ?
#
loop_
_entity_poly.entity_id
_entity_poly.type
_entity_poly.pdbx_seq_one_letter_code
_entity_poly.pdbx_strand_id
1 'polypeptide(L)'
;MPSIVNLQRKFSLETFELQNFADRLPMSLVKASEKDFAVAFISDRRMKELNNLFRNKNSTTDVLSFPHEPDEFDPDKNNLGDIVISVEQAQKQAEENCLTLEGELKQLILHGVLHLCGYDHETDDGEMNIRELELRETLGI
;
A
#
# COMPACT_ATOMS: atom_id res chain seq x y z
N MET A 1 -9.61 3.98 -11.74
CA MET A 1 -9.87 3.03 -10.65
C MET A 1 -8.56 2.39 -10.22
N PRO A 2 -8.34 2.18 -8.89
CA PRO A 2 -7.15 1.47 -8.43
C PRO A 2 -7.01 0.07 -9.01
N SER A 3 -5.79 -0.39 -9.20
CA SER A 3 -5.49 -1.71 -9.78
C SER A 3 -4.81 -2.60 -8.75
N ILE A 4 -5.25 -3.84 -8.64
CA ILE A 4 -4.66 -4.85 -7.77
C ILE A 4 -4.12 -5.99 -8.65
N VAL A 5 -2.84 -6.31 -8.48
CA VAL A 5 -2.19 -7.40 -9.21
C VAL A 5 -1.51 -8.34 -8.22
N ASN A 6 -1.81 -9.65 -8.34
CA ASN A 6 -1.17 -10.68 -7.53
C ASN A 6 -0.08 -11.37 -8.35
N LEU A 7 1.18 -11.12 -8.02
CA LEU A 7 2.34 -11.64 -8.72
C LEU A 7 3.07 -12.75 -7.95
N GLN A 8 2.49 -13.21 -6.83
CA GLN A 8 3.06 -14.30 -6.02
C GLN A 8 2.12 -15.51 -6.04
N ARG A 9 2.63 -16.67 -5.67
CA ARG A 9 1.88 -17.94 -5.73
C ARG A 9 1.81 -18.69 -4.40
N LYS A 10 2.56 -18.26 -3.40
CA LYS A 10 2.66 -18.97 -2.13
C LYS A 10 1.36 -18.92 -1.33
N PHE A 11 0.69 -17.78 -1.33
CA PHE A 11 -0.55 -17.58 -0.59
C PHE A 11 -1.70 -17.32 -1.54
N SER A 12 -2.87 -17.91 -1.22
CA SER A 12 -4.12 -17.59 -1.92
C SER A 12 -4.67 -16.28 -1.37
N LEU A 13 -5.02 -15.34 -2.26
CA LEU A 13 -5.53 -14.03 -1.88
C LEU A 13 -6.95 -13.82 -2.37
N GLU A 14 -7.77 -13.19 -1.53
CA GLU A 14 -9.12 -12.75 -1.90
C GLU A 14 -9.03 -11.44 -2.68
N THR A 15 -8.58 -11.54 -3.95
CA THR A 15 -8.31 -10.35 -4.78
C THR A 15 -9.54 -9.50 -5.02
N PHE A 16 -10.72 -10.12 -5.09
CA PHE A 16 -11.99 -9.38 -5.24
C PHE A 16 -12.25 -8.47 -4.04
N GLU A 17 -12.08 -8.99 -2.83
CA GLU A 17 -12.27 -8.21 -1.60
C GLU A 17 -11.24 -7.08 -1.48
N LEU A 18 -9.99 -7.36 -1.85
CA LEU A 18 -8.93 -6.37 -1.83
C LEU A 18 -9.17 -5.28 -2.88
N GLN A 19 -9.68 -5.65 -4.05
CA GLN A 19 -10.05 -4.69 -5.10
C GLN A 19 -11.19 -3.78 -4.62
N ASN A 20 -12.21 -4.36 -4.00
CA ASN A 20 -13.32 -3.57 -3.44
C ASN A 20 -12.85 -2.60 -2.37
N PHE A 21 -11.94 -3.04 -1.50
CA PHE A 21 -11.35 -2.17 -0.50
C PHE A 21 -10.57 -1.02 -1.14
N ALA A 22 -9.71 -1.33 -2.12
CA ALA A 22 -8.92 -0.32 -2.83
C ALA A 22 -9.81 0.69 -3.55
N ASP A 23 -10.91 0.23 -4.15
CA ASP A 23 -11.86 1.11 -4.85
C ASP A 23 -12.54 2.10 -3.92
N ARG A 24 -12.72 1.75 -2.64
CA ARG A 24 -13.34 2.63 -1.64
C ARG A 24 -12.38 3.66 -1.06
N LEU A 25 -11.08 3.41 -1.11
CA LEU A 25 -10.08 4.30 -0.50
C LEU A 25 -10.07 5.72 -1.07
N PRO A 26 -10.11 5.92 -2.42
CA PRO A 26 -10.12 7.28 -2.96
C PRO A 26 -11.28 8.13 -2.48
N MET A 27 -12.43 7.50 -2.18
CA MET A 27 -13.61 8.22 -1.66
C MET A 27 -13.44 8.65 -0.21
N SER A 28 -12.62 7.91 0.55
CA SER A 28 -12.37 8.19 1.98
C SER A 28 -11.23 9.18 2.19
N LEU A 29 -10.42 9.45 1.16
CA LEU A 29 -9.23 10.30 1.22
C LEU A 29 -9.40 11.49 0.29
N VAL A 30 -9.47 12.70 0.86
CA VAL A 30 -9.67 13.92 0.06
C VAL A 30 -8.55 14.10 -0.97
N LYS A 31 -7.30 13.84 -0.57
CA LYS A 31 -6.14 13.98 -1.48
C LYS A 31 -6.10 12.90 -2.56
N ALA A 32 -6.73 11.76 -2.34
CA ALA A 32 -6.77 10.65 -3.28
C ALA A 32 -8.06 10.61 -4.09
N SER A 33 -9.00 11.52 -3.83
CA SER A 33 -10.28 11.59 -4.55
C SER A 33 -10.03 11.77 -6.05
N GLU A 34 -10.67 10.94 -6.88
CA GLU A 34 -10.55 10.94 -8.34
C GLU A 34 -9.14 10.56 -8.84
N LYS A 35 -8.29 10.02 -7.96
CA LYS A 35 -6.94 9.58 -8.33
C LYS A 35 -6.82 8.07 -8.25
N ASP A 36 -5.89 7.53 -9.03
CA ASP A 36 -5.63 6.10 -9.12
C ASP A 36 -4.30 5.73 -8.50
N PHE A 37 -4.17 4.48 -8.12
CA PHE A 37 -2.93 3.88 -7.69
C PHE A 37 -2.94 2.40 -8.05
N ALA A 38 -1.77 1.77 -8.04
CA ALA A 38 -1.64 0.34 -8.28
C ALA A 38 -1.03 -0.35 -7.06
N VAL A 39 -1.48 -1.56 -6.78
CA VAL A 39 -0.94 -2.40 -5.72
C VAL A 39 -0.50 -3.73 -6.33
N ALA A 40 0.74 -4.13 -6.10
CA ALA A 40 1.26 -5.42 -6.52
C ALA A 40 1.63 -6.24 -5.29
N PHE A 41 1.13 -7.48 -5.23
CA PHE A 41 1.50 -8.45 -4.21
C PHE A 41 2.59 -9.34 -4.75
N ILE A 42 3.74 -9.36 -4.09
CA ILE A 42 4.94 -10.07 -4.54
C ILE A 42 5.48 -11.00 -3.46
N SER A 43 6.44 -11.84 -3.85
CA SER A 43 7.17 -12.69 -2.91
C SER A 43 8.18 -11.89 -2.11
N ASP A 44 8.58 -12.44 -0.98
CA ASP A 44 9.60 -11.83 -0.12
C ASP A 44 10.96 -11.73 -0.83
N ARG A 45 11.29 -12.73 -1.62
CA ARG A 45 12.51 -12.73 -2.44
C ARG A 45 12.52 -11.53 -3.39
N ARG A 46 11.40 -11.29 -4.08
CA ARG A 46 11.27 -10.17 -5.01
C ARG A 46 11.32 -8.84 -4.27
N MET A 47 10.70 -8.77 -3.10
CA MET A 47 10.74 -7.57 -2.26
C MET A 47 12.16 -7.22 -1.86
N LYS A 48 12.96 -8.21 -1.46
CA LYS A 48 14.36 -7.99 -1.10
C LYS A 48 15.15 -7.40 -2.27
N GLU A 49 14.94 -7.94 -3.49
CA GLU A 49 15.57 -7.42 -4.69
C GLU A 49 15.20 -5.96 -4.94
N LEU A 50 13.93 -5.61 -4.83
CA LEU A 50 13.45 -4.24 -5.03
C LEU A 50 13.98 -3.29 -3.97
N ASN A 51 14.00 -3.71 -2.72
CA ASN A 51 14.51 -2.89 -1.61
C ASN A 51 16.00 -2.60 -1.78
N ASN A 52 16.76 -3.59 -2.26
CA ASN A 52 18.16 -3.41 -2.56
C ASN A 52 18.36 -2.45 -3.75
N LEU A 53 17.56 -2.60 -4.80
CA LEU A 53 17.68 -1.79 -6.02
C LEU A 53 17.29 -0.32 -5.77
N PHE A 54 16.20 -0.07 -5.08
CA PHE A 54 15.64 1.29 -4.92
C PHE A 54 16.00 1.99 -3.63
N ARG A 55 16.32 1.26 -2.56
CA ARG A 55 16.65 1.83 -1.26
C ARG A 55 18.06 1.47 -0.79
N ASN A 56 18.79 0.72 -1.58
CA ASN A 56 20.14 0.27 -1.28
C ASN A 56 20.23 -0.50 0.05
N LYS A 57 19.18 -1.26 0.36
CA LYS A 57 19.10 -2.10 1.56
C LYS A 57 18.99 -3.56 1.16
N ASN A 58 19.98 -4.37 1.55
CA ASN A 58 20.01 -5.81 1.25
C ASN A 58 19.17 -6.59 2.28
N SER A 59 17.89 -6.23 2.35
CA SER A 59 16.94 -6.85 3.27
C SER A 59 15.54 -6.75 2.69
N THR A 60 14.63 -7.60 3.18
CA THR A 60 13.23 -7.50 2.81
C THR A 60 12.52 -6.42 3.64
N THR A 61 11.32 -6.07 3.22
CA THR A 61 10.40 -5.21 3.95
C THR A 61 8.97 -5.63 3.64
N ASP A 62 8.00 -5.09 4.35
CA ASP A 62 6.58 -5.40 4.14
C ASP A 62 5.99 -4.63 2.96
N VAL A 63 6.29 -3.36 2.82
CA VAL A 63 5.69 -2.49 1.80
C VAL A 63 6.70 -1.46 1.28
N LEU A 64 6.64 -1.20 -0.03
CA LEU A 64 7.35 -0.09 -0.66
C LEU A 64 6.33 0.74 -1.43
N SER A 65 6.43 2.05 -1.31
CA SER A 65 5.58 3.00 -2.05
C SER A 65 6.45 3.83 -2.99
N PHE A 66 6.00 3.92 -4.24
CA PHE A 66 6.68 4.66 -5.29
C PHE A 66 5.77 5.79 -5.79
N PRO A 67 5.87 7.00 -5.20
CA PRO A 67 5.03 8.12 -5.63
C PRO A 67 5.30 8.48 -7.09
N HIS A 68 4.22 8.78 -7.81
CA HIS A 68 4.31 9.31 -9.16
C HIS A 68 4.27 10.83 -9.10
N GLU A 69 5.26 11.50 -9.70
CA GLU A 69 5.34 12.95 -9.72
C GLU A 69 5.08 13.42 -11.17
N PRO A 70 3.81 13.70 -11.52
CA PRO A 70 3.48 14.10 -12.88
C PRO A 70 3.94 15.53 -13.17
N ASP A 71 4.40 15.78 -14.41
CA ASP A 71 4.59 17.13 -14.90
C ASP A 71 3.32 17.62 -15.62
N GLU A 72 3.33 18.85 -16.12
CA GLU A 72 2.15 19.44 -16.76
C GLU A 72 1.72 18.73 -18.06
N PHE A 73 2.62 17.96 -18.67
CA PHE A 73 2.38 17.25 -19.93
C PHE A 73 2.09 15.75 -19.71
N ASP A 74 2.09 15.28 -18.47
CA ASP A 74 1.90 13.87 -18.17
C ASP A 74 0.44 13.47 -18.37
N PRO A 75 0.14 12.47 -19.22
CA PRO A 75 -1.21 11.98 -19.39
C PRO A 75 -1.78 11.31 -18.13
N ASP A 76 -0.91 10.86 -17.21
CA ASP A 76 -1.29 10.17 -15.99
C ASP A 76 -1.31 11.08 -14.76
N LYS A 77 -1.77 12.33 -14.92
CA LYS A 77 -1.82 13.30 -13.81
C LYS A 77 -2.62 12.83 -12.61
N ASN A 78 -3.55 11.89 -12.80
CA ASN A 78 -4.39 11.36 -11.74
C ASN A 78 -3.80 10.12 -11.08
N ASN A 79 -2.60 9.69 -11.47
CA ASN A 79 -1.92 8.55 -10.88
C ASN A 79 -1.11 8.99 -9.65
N LEU A 80 -1.42 8.41 -8.49
CA LEU A 80 -0.68 8.66 -7.25
C LEU A 80 0.65 7.91 -7.22
N GLY A 81 0.72 6.74 -7.83
CA GLY A 81 1.91 5.90 -7.84
C GLY A 81 1.60 4.43 -7.59
N ASP A 82 2.64 3.69 -7.21
CA ASP A 82 2.57 2.25 -7.03
C ASP A 82 2.92 1.85 -5.60
N ILE A 83 2.24 0.80 -5.13
CA ILE A 83 2.49 0.19 -3.83
C ILE A 83 2.84 -1.27 -4.07
N VAL A 84 3.93 -1.74 -3.47
CA VAL A 84 4.37 -3.13 -3.59
C VAL A 84 4.41 -3.74 -2.20
N ILE A 85 3.78 -4.90 -2.03
CA ILE A 85 3.63 -5.56 -0.72
C ILE A 85 4.19 -6.98 -0.80
N SER A 86 5.05 -7.33 0.17
CA SER A 86 5.48 -8.71 0.38
C SER A 86 4.40 -9.46 1.15
N VAL A 87 3.76 -10.44 0.51
CA VAL A 87 2.70 -11.22 1.16
C VAL A 87 3.26 -12.07 2.30
N GLU A 88 4.47 -12.57 2.16
CA GLU A 88 5.12 -13.37 3.21
C GLU A 88 5.37 -12.54 4.47
N GLN A 89 5.84 -11.31 4.33
CA GLN A 89 6.01 -10.40 5.47
C GLN A 89 4.66 -9.98 6.06
N ALA A 90 3.67 -9.75 5.20
CA ALA A 90 2.32 -9.43 5.65
C ALA A 90 1.71 -10.58 6.47
N GLN A 91 1.89 -11.83 6.04
CA GLN A 91 1.41 -12.99 6.78
C GLN A 91 2.08 -13.09 8.15
N LYS A 92 3.37 -12.87 8.22
CA LYS A 92 4.13 -12.89 9.47
C LYS A 92 3.61 -11.82 10.44
N GLN A 93 3.41 -10.61 9.94
CA GLN A 93 2.87 -9.51 10.76
C GLN A 93 1.43 -9.76 11.18
N ALA A 94 0.62 -10.36 10.31
CA ALA A 94 -0.76 -10.72 10.65
C ALA A 94 -0.80 -11.67 11.84
N GLU A 95 0.06 -12.67 11.84
CA GLU A 95 0.17 -13.60 12.97
C GLU A 95 0.59 -12.90 14.25
N GLU A 96 1.57 -12.01 14.19
CA GLU A 96 2.05 -11.21 15.32
C GLU A 96 0.98 -10.28 15.88
N ASN A 97 0.13 -9.74 15.01
CA ASN A 97 -0.90 -8.74 15.36
C ASN A 97 -2.28 -9.36 15.59
N CYS A 98 -2.39 -10.68 15.55
CA CYS A 98 -3.66 -11.41 15.68
C CYS A 98 -4.70 -10.97 14.65
N LEU A 99 -4.25 -10.71 13.42
CA LEU A 99 -5.09 -10.34 12.30
C LEU A 99 -5.11 -11.45 11.24
N THR A 100 -6.12 -11.39 10.37
CA THR A 100 -6.12 -12.22 9.17
C THR A 100 -5.12 -11.65 8.17
N LEU A 101 -4.65 -12.46 7.21
CA LEU A 101 -3.80 -11.97 6.14
C LEU A 101 -4.50 -10.84 5.37
N GLU A 102 -5.77 -11.01 5.05
CA GLU A 102 -6.56 -9.98 4.36
C GLU A 102 -6.60 -8.67 5.16
N GLY A 103 -6.83 -8.76 6.46
CA GLY A 103 -6.84 -7.58 7.35
C GLY A 103 -5.52 -6.84 7.34
N GLU A 104 -4.42 -7.58 7.44
CA GLU A 104 -3.07 -7.00 7.39
C GLU A 104 -2.79 -6.34 6.04
N LEU A 105 -3.16 -7.00 4.94
CA LEU A 105 -2.99 -6.46 3.60
C LEU A 105 -3.77 -5.16 3.41
N LYS A 106 -4.99 -5.08 3.92
CA LYS A 106 -5.78 -3.84 3.87
C LYS A 106 -5.09 -2.71 4.63
N GLN A 107 -4.52 -2.99 5.80
CA GLN A 107 -3.80 -1.97 6.56
C GLN A 107 -2.54 -1.51 5.84
N LEU A 108 -1.80 -2.42 5.19
CA LEU A 108 -0.62 -2.07 4.41
C LEU A 108 -0.97 -1.26 3.16
N ILE A 109 -2.07 -1.56 2.50
CA ILE A 109 -2.56 -0.78 1.37
C ILE A 109 -2.87 0.65 1.83
N LEU A 110 -3.61 0.81 2.92
CA LEU A 110 -3.94 2.12 3.47
C LEU A 110 -2.66 2.91 3.80
N HIS A 111 -1.71 2.28 4.48
CA HIS A 111 -0.44 2.89 4.83
C HIS A 111 0.31 3.38 3.59
N GLY A 112 0.38 2.53 2.55
CA GLY A 112 1.01 2.90 1.28
C GLY A 112 0.32 4.05 0.58
N VAL A 113 -1.01 4.06 0.55
CA VAL A 113 -1.77 5.16 -0.07
C VAL A 113 -1.53 6.48 0.67
N LEU A 114 -1.45 6.46 1.99
CA LEU A 114 -1.13 7.66 2.76
C LEU A 114 0.25 8.21 2.39
N HIS A 115 1.25 7.36 2.21
CA HIS A 115 2.56 7.78 1.71
C HIS A 115 2.46 8.40 0.32
N LEU A 116 1.67 7.80 -0.58
CA LEU A 116 1.47 8.35 -1.92
C LEU A 116 0.79 9.72 -1.88
N CYS A 117 -0.02 9.98 -0.85
CA CYS A 117 -0.67 11.28 -0.64
C CYS A 117 0.22 12.31 0.04
N GLY A 118 1.48 11.98 0.30
CA GLY A 118 2.44 12.92 0.87
C GLY A 118 2.67 12.84 2.36
N TYR A 119 2.00 11.93 3.06
CA TYR A 119 2.28 11.70 4.48
C TYR A 119 3.61 10.97 4.65
N ASP A 120 4.41 11.37 5.60
CA ASP A 120 5.67 10.74 5.92
C ASP A 120 5.89 10.73 7.43
N HIS A 121 5.71 9.57 8.06
CA HIS A 121 5.82 9.43 9.51
C HIS A 121 7.24 9.64 10.05
N GLU A 122 8.26 9.62 9.18
CA GLU A 122 9.65 9.86 9.58
C GLU A 122 9.94 11.36 9.73
N THR A 123 9.15 12.22 9.08
CA THR A 123 9.40 13.67 9.03
C THR A 123 8.26 14.50 9.63
N ASP A 124 7.10 13.92 9.93
CA ASP A 124 5.96 14.64 10.50
C ASP A 124 5.95 14.56 12.03
N ASP A 125 5.01 15.28 12.65
CA ASP A 125 4.81 15.31 14.11
C ASP A 125 3.71 14.33 14.56
N GLY A 126 3.47 13.25 13.79
CA GLY A 126 2.49 12.23 14.09
C GLY A 126 1.20 12.32 13.29
N GLU A 127 1.10 13.24 12.32
CA GLU A 127 -0.10 13.44 11.49
C GLU A 127 -0.48 12.18 10.72
N MET A 128 0.51 11.48 10.16
CA MET A 128 0.25 10.25 9.40
C MET A 128 -0.35 9.17 10.29
N ASN A 129 0.19 8.98 11.47
CA ASN A 129 -0.31 7.96 12.41
C ASN A 129 -1.74 8.27 12.85
N ILE A 130 -2.02 9.53 13.18
CA ILE A 130 -3.36 9.97 13.57
C ILE A 130 -4.35 9.71 12.43
N ARG A 131 -4.00 10.10 11.21
CA ARG A 131 -4.87 9.93 10.05
C ARG A 131 -5.10 8.46 9.73
N GLU A 132 -4.07 7.64 9.83
CA GLU A 132 -4.18 6.20 9.61
C GLU A 132 -5.12 5.55 10.61
N LEU A 133 -5.02 5.88 11.89
CA LEU A 133 -5.90 5.34 12.92
C LEU A 133 -7.36 5.77 12.71
N GLU A 134 -7.59 7.04 12.35
CA GLU A 134 -8.94 7.54 12.03
C GLU A 134 -9.56 6.76 10.86
N LEU A 135 -8.78 6.53 9.80
CA LEU A 135 -9.26 5.82 8.62
C LEU A 135 -9.48 4.33 8.88
N ARG A 136 -8.64 3.70 9.70
CA ARG A 136 -8.87 2.30 10.11
C ARG A 136 -10.22 2.15 10.81
N GLU A 137 -10.55 3.09 11.70
CA GLU A 137 -11.84 3.09 12.39
C GLU A 137 -12.98 3.28 11.40
N THR A 138 -12.88 4.26 10.52
CA THR A 138 -13.90 4.55 9.51
C THR A 138 -14.11 3.38 8.54
N LEU A 139 -13.03 2.71 8.15
CA LEU A 139 -13.06 1.59 7.19
C LEU A 139 -13.30 0.23 7.85
N GLY A 140 -13.24 0.16 9.17
CA GLY A 140 -13.45 -1.08 9.89
C GLY A 140 -12.30 -2.08 9.79
N ILE A 141 -11.09 -1.60 9.75
CA ILE A 141 -9.92 -2.48 9.60
C ILE A 141 -8.91 -2.40 10.74
#